data_7c6efd95b889cfb3f29ab1d94676f6a2
#
_entry.id   7c6efd95b889cfb3f29ab1d94676f6a2
#
_cell.length_a   1.000
_cell.length_b   1.000
_cell.length_c   1.000
_cell.angle_alpha   90.00
_cell.angle_beta   90.00
_cell.angle_gamma   90.00
#
_symmetry.space_group_name_H-M   'P 1'
#
loop_
_entity.id
_entity.type
_entity.pdbx_description
1 polymer ?
#
loop_
_entity_poly.entity_id
_entity_poly.type
_entity_poly.pdbx_seq_one_letter_code
_entity_poly.pdbx_strand_id
1 'polypeptide(L)'
;MMKAKDELKKIKYLIIDVDGTLTDAVIYYDERGNELKKFCTKDAAGFFAAHQVGMKIMILTGRESAATTRRMMEMKADYLIQNCRDKISYIKKFMQKNSILKDEIGYLGDDLNDLPGMRLC
;
A
#
# COMPACT_ATOMS: atom_id res chain seq x y z
N MET A 1 -2.02 19.37 -21.50
CA MET A 1 -1.79 18.09 -20.78
C MET A 1 -1.11 18.38 -19.44
N MET A 2 -1.66 17.85 -18.36
CA MET A 2 -1.06 17.97 -17.05
C MET A 2 0.20 17.12 -16.97
N LYS A 3 1.30 17.69 -16.47
CA LYS A 3 2.54 16.94 -16.24
C LYS A 3 2.39 16.02 -15.05
N ALA A 4 3.04 14.87 -15.06
CA ALA A 4 3.00 13.90 -13.96
C ALA A 4 3.34 14.56 -12.60
N LYS A 5 4.26 15.51 -12.60
CA LYS A 5 4.63 16.28 -11.41
C LYS A 5 3.44 17.03 -10.80
N ASP A 6 2.57 17.59 -11.65
CA ASP A 6 1.40 18.35 -11.19
C ASP A 6 0.32 17.40 -10.67
N GLU A 7 0.18 16.23 -11.26
CA GLU A 7 -0.73 15.18 -10.77
C GLU A 7 -0.28 14.64 -9.41
N LEU A 8 1.01 14.42 -9.23
CA LEU A 8 1.56 13.94 -7.96
C LEU A 8 1.30 14.89 -6.79
N LYS A 9 1.24 16.19 -7.05
CA LYS A 9 0.93 17.18 -6.00
C LYS A 9 -0.47 17.06 -5.42
N LYS A 10 -1.38 16.42 -6.13
CA LYS A 10 -2.77 16.22 -5.68
C LYS A 10 -2.91 15.00 -4.78
N ILE A 11 -1.94 14.11 -4.75
CA ILE A 11 -2.01 12.85 -4.00
C ILE A 11 -1.99 13.14 -2.50
N LYS A 12 -3.04 12.68 -1.83
CA LYS A 12 -3.20 12.76 -0.37
C LYS A 12 -3.11 11.40 0.30
N TYR A 13 -3.40 10.34 -0.45
CA TYR A 13 -3.39 8.97 0.00
C TYR A 13 -2.58 8.12 -0.97
N LEU A 14 -1.68 7.31 -0.44
CA LEU A 14 -0.90 6.38 -1.22
C LEU A 14 -1.28 4.96 -0.80
N ILE A 15 -1.83 4.19 -1.73
CA ILE A 15 -2.16 2.78 -1.51
C ILE A 15 -1.00 1.94 -2.01
N ILE A 16 -0.49 1.04 -1.17
CA ILE A 16 0.67 0.23 -1.49
C ILE A 16 0.36 -1.24 -1.21
N ASP A 17 0.61 -2.10 -2.21
CA ASP A 17 0.63 -3.54 -2.04
C ASP A 17 1.91 -3.97 -1.31
N VAL A 18 1.93 -5.18 -0.74
CA VAL A 18 3.07 -5.69 0.02
C VAL A 18 3.95 -6.62 -0.81
N ASP A 19 3.41 -7.79 -1.20
CA ASP A 19 4.22 -8.83 -1.82
C ASP A 19 4.65 -8.44 -3.24
N GLY A 20 5.96 -8.32 -3.46
CA GLY A 20 6.54 -7.87 -4.73
C GLY A 20 6.65 -6.36 -4.89
N THR A 21 6.06 -5.56 -3.98
CA THR A 21 6.15 -4.10 -3.99
C THR A 21 7.02 -3.60 -2.84
N LEU A 22 6.72 -4.01 -1.61
CA LEU A 22 7.52 -3.72 -0.42
C LEU A 22 8.44 -4.89 -0.04
N THR A 23 8.28 -6.03 -0.68
CA THR A 23 9.13 -7.21 -0.53
C THR A 23 9.68 -7.63 -1.88
N ASP A 24 10.57 -8.64 -1.87
CA ASP A 24 11.11 -9.24 -3.08
C ASP A 24 10.19 -10.32 -3.70
N ALA A 25 8.94 -10.40 -3.26
CA ALA A 25 7.92 -11.37 -3.66
C ALA A 25 8.21 -12.81 -3.23
N VAL A 26 9.26 -13.05 -2.46
CA VAL A 26 9.63 -14.37 -1.96
C VAL A 26 9.11 -14.55 -0.54
N ILE A 27 8.59 -15.74 -0.26
CA ILE A 27 8.08 -16.12 1.06
C ILE A 27 8.96 -17.24 1.61
N TYR A 28 9.39 -17.08 2.85
CA TYR A 28 10.10 -18.10 3.61
C TYR A 28 9.17 -18.65 4.68
N TYR A 29 9.25 -19.95 4.94
CA TYR A 29 8.53 -20.56 6.05
C TYR A 29 9.55 -21.15 7.04
N ASP A 30 9.29 -20.99 8.33
CA ASP A 30 10.05 -21.70 9.36
C ASP A 30 9.45 -23.08 9.60
N GLU A 31 10.04 -23.85 10.53
CA GLU A 31 9.59 -25.20 10.86
C GLU A 31 8.15 -25.25 11.38
N ARG A 32 7.67 -24.15 11.94
CA ARG A 32 6.32 -24.05 12.52
C ARG A 32 5.29 -23.51 11.52
N GLY A 33 5.71 -23.26 10.27
CA GLY A 33 4.84 -22.71 9.25
C GLY A 33 4.65 -21.20 9.32
N ASN A 34 5.44 -20.49 10.12
CA ASN A 34 5.38 -19.02 10.16
C ASN A 34 5.99 -18.44 8.88
N GLU A 35 5.33 -17.45 8.30
CA GLU A 35 5.85 -16.74 7.14
C GLU A 35 6.93 -15.75 7.53
N LEU A 36 8.02 -15.74 6.77
CA LEU A 36 9.09 -14.76 6.86
C LEU A 36 9.15 -14.02 5.53
N LYS A 37 9.27 -12.71 5.58
CA LYS A 37 9.35 -11.86 4.40
C LYS A 37 10.56 -10.95 4.48
N LYS A 38 11.10 -10.61 3.31
CA LYS A 38 12.26 -9.73 3.21
C LYS A 38 11.79 -8.32 2.85
N PHE A 39 11.84 -7.42 3.81
CA PHE A 39 11.53 -6.01 3.63
C PHE A 39 12.79 -5.19 3.41
N CYS A 40 12.68 -4.08 2.70
CA CYS A 40 13.77 -3.15 2.47
C CYS A 40 13.75 -2.04 3.52
N THR A 41 14.87 -1.83 4.20
CA THR A 41 14.97 -0.79 5.24
C THR A 41 14.78 0.63 4.68
N LYS A 42 15.12 0.84 3.42
CA LYS A 42 15.01 2.15 2.76
C LYS A 42 13.56 2.62 2.58
N ASP A 43 12.60 1.72 2.58
CA ASP A 43 11.19 2.07 2.44
C ASP A 43 10.69 2.92 3.61
N ALA A 44 11.28 2.75 4.79
CA ALA A 44 10.95 3.58 5.95
C ALA A 44 11.22 5.07 5.69
N ALA A 45 12.27 5.39 4.95
CA ALA A 45 12.58 6.78 4.57
C ALA A 45 11.51 7.35 3.64
N GLY A 46 11.01 6.54 2.71
CA GLY A 46 9.90 6.93 1.83
C GLY A 46 8.61 7.21 2.59
N PHE A 47 8.27 6.35 3.54
CA PHE A 47 7.10 6.56 4.41
C PHE A 47 7.24 7.83 5.24
N PHE A 48 8.41 8.05 5.82
CA PHE A 48 8.70 9.26 6.57
C PHE A 48 8.52 10.52 5.69
N ALA A 49 9.10 10.52 4.49
CA ALA A 49 8.99 11.64 3.56
C ALA A 49 7.53 11.91 3.15
N ALA A 50 6.76 10.86 2.89
CA ALA A 50 5.34 10.99 2.59
C ALA A 50 4.58 11.67 3.74
N HIS A 51 4.83 11.26 4.98
CA HIS A 51 4.20 11.85 6.16
C HIS A 51 4.60 13.32 6.35
N GLN A 52 5.83 13.69 5.99
CA GLN A 52 6.29 15.09 6.10
C GLN A 52 5.49 16.04 5.21
N VAL A 53 4.96 15.57 4.10
CA VAL A 53 4.11 16.38 3.21
C VAL A 53 2.61 16.13 3.44
N GLY A 54 2.25 15.49 4.54
CA GLY A 54 0.86 15.25 4.91
C GLY A 54 0.16 14.13 4.18
N MET A 55 0.90 13.32 3.42
CA MET A 55 0.34 12.16 2.72
C MET A 55 0.08 11.03 3.70
N LYS A 56 -1.05 10.34 3.55
CA LYS A 56 -1.37 9.15 4.32
C LYS A 56 -1.09 7.89 3.51
N ILE A 57 -0.64 6.85 4.18
CA ILE A 57 -0.26 5.59 3.56
C ILE A 57 -1.20 4.48 3.99
N MET A 58 -1.81 3.83 3.02
CA MET A 58 -2.65 2.65 3.21
C MET A 58 -1.96 1.43 2.62
N ILE A 59 -1.74 0.44 3.45
CA ILE A 59 -1.26 -0.86 3.01
C ILE A 59 -2.48 -1.75 2.75
N LEU A 60 -2.59 -2.23 1.52
CA LEU A 60 -3.74 -3.03 1.06
C LEU A 60 -3.22 -4.28 0.38
N THR A 61 -3.35 -5.42 1.04
CA THR A 61 -2.74 -6.67 0.59
C THR A 61 -3.71 -7.85 0.71
N GLY A 62 -3.58 -8.81 -0.20
CA GLY A 62 -4.41 -10.01 -0.22
C GLY A 62 -4.00 -11.06 0.81
N ARG A 63 -2.77 -11.03 1.29
CA ARG A 63 -2.25 -11.96 2.28
C ARG A 63 -2.27 -11.34 3.67
N GLU A 64 -2.16 -12.21 4.67
CA GLU A 64 -2.07 -11.79 6.07
C GLU A 64 -0.87 -12.50 6.70
N SER A 65 -0.03 -11.74 7.41
CA SER A 65 1.09 -12.29 8.17
C SER A 65 1.49 -11.39 9.32
N ALA A 66 2.02 -12.00 10.39
CA ALA A 66 2.57 -11.27 11.53
C ALA A 66 3.77 -10.41 11.12
N ALA A 67 4.57 -10.88 10.16
CA ALA A 67 5.73 -10.13 9.64
C ALA A 67 5.29 -8.80 9.01
N THR A 68 4.23 -8.82 8.19
CA THR A 68 3.67 -7.61 7.58
C THR A 68 3.13 -6.66 8.64
N THR A 69 2.37 -7.16 9.59
CA THR A 69 1.83 -6.34 10.69
C THR A 69 2.94 -5.63 11.44
N ARG A 70 3.97 -6.36 11.83
CA ARG A 70 5.12 -5.80 12.55
C ARG A 70 5.82 -4.71 11.73
N ARG A 71 6.15 -5.00 10.47
CA ARG A 71 6.89 -4.04 9.63
C ARG A 71 6.09 -2.78 9.35
N MET A 72 4.80 -2.91 9.07
CA MET A 72 3.94 -1.76 8.78
C MET A 72 3.74 -0.89 10.02
N MET A 73 3.69 -1.49 11.20
CA MET A 73 3.66 -0.73 12.45
C MET A 73 4.98 0.02 12.70
N GLU A 74 6.12 -0.61 12.42
CA GLU A 74 7.43 0.05 12.52
C GLU A 74 7.52 1.27 11.60
N MET A 75 6.98 1.17 10.39
CA MET A 75 6.99 2.26 9.40
C MET A 75 5.85 3.26 9.59
N LYS A 76 4.97 3.01 10.56
CA LYS A 76 3.83 3.90 10.89
C LYS A 76 2.85 4.08 9.73
N ALA A 77 2.51 2.99 9.03
CA ALA A 77 1.44 3.03 8.05
C ALA A 77 0.14 3.52 8.70
N ASP A 78 -0.58 4.39 8.02
CA ASP A 78 -1.83 4.98 8.57
C ASP A 78 -2.98 3.99 8.56
N TYR A 79 -3.01 3.12 7.55
CA TYR A 79 -4.02 2.06 7.40
C TYR A 79 -3.32 0.76 7.02
N LEU A 80 -3.71 -0.33 7.63
CA LEU A 80 -3.21 -1.67 7.31
C LEU A 80 -4.39 -2.62 7.11
N ILE A 81 -4.64 -2.99 5.86
CA ILE A 81 -5.71 -3.90 5.50
C ILE A 81 -5.09 -5.15 4.87
N GLN A 82 -5.16 -6.24 5.59
CA GLN A 82 -4.67 -7.55 5.16
C GLN A 82 -5.84 -8.47 4.79
N ASN A 83 -5.53 -9.57 4.12
CA ASN A 83 -6.53 -10.56 3.69
C ASN A 83 -7.65 -9.94 2.84
N CYS A 84 -7.32 -8.92 2.06
CA CYS A 84 -8.26 -8.23 1.19
C CYS A 84 -8.15 -8.76 -0.23
N ARG A 85 -9.09 -9.59 -0.65
CA ARG A 85 -9.11 -10.15 -2.00
C ARG A 85 -9.76 -9.20 -3.01
N ASP A 86 -10.81 -8.52 -2.61
CA ASP A 86 -11.51 -7.54 -3.44
C ASP A 86 -11.05 -6.13 -3.09
N LYS A 87 -9.87 -5.79 -3.58
CA LYS A 87 -9.24 -4.50 -3.31
C LYS A 87 -10.06 -3.32 -3.87
N ILE A 88 -10.64 -3.48 -5.04
CA ILE A 88 -11.39 -2.39 -5.67
C ILE A 88 -12.63 -2.00 -4.87
N SER A 89 -13.37 -2.98 -4.36
CA SER A 89 -14.53 -2.70 -3.51
C SER A 89 -14.13 -2.00 -2.22
N TYR A 90 -13.03 -2.41 -1.62
CA TYR A 90 -12.50 -1.75 -0.43
C TYR A 90 -12.15 -0.29 -0.70
N ILE A 91 -11.41 -0.03 -1.79
CA ILE A 91 -11.01 1.32 -2.17
C ILE A 91 -12.22 2.21 -2.43
N LYS A 92 -13.21 1.72 -3.16
CA LYS A 92 -14.44 2.47 -3.46
C LYS A 92 -15.18 2.87 -2.18
N LYS A 93 -15.33 1.94 -1.23
CA LYS A 93 -15.96 2.21 0.06
C LYS A 93 -15.17 3.23 0.88
N PHE A 94 -13.85 3.09 0.88
CA PHE A 94 -12.97 4.02 1.57
C PHE A 94 -13.07 5.44 0.99
N MET A 95 -13.05 5.56 -0.32
CA MET A 95 -13.21 6.86 -1.01
C MET A 95 -14.55 7.50 -0.68
N GLN A 96 -15.63 6.72 -0.76
CA GLN A 96 -16.98 7.21 -0.46
C GLN A 96 -17.11 7.67 0.99
N LYS A 97 -16.64 6.87 1.93
CA LYS A 97 -16.71 7.18 3.36
C LYS A 97 -15.94 8.45 3.72
N ASN A 98 -14.82 8.72 3.06
CA ASN A 98 -13.93 9.82 3.38
C ASN A 98 -14.00 10.97 2.36
N SER A 99 -14.94 10.92 1.43
CA SER A 99 -15.12 11.95 0.38
C SER A 99 -13.83 12.23 -0.40
N ILE A 100 -13.14 11.17 -0.84
CA ILE A 100 -11.86 11.24 -1.52
C ILE A 100 -12.09 11.14 -3.03
N LEU A 101 -11.44 12.02 -3.79
CA LEU A 101 -11.47 12.00 -5.25
C LEU A 101 -10.40 11.06 -5.80
N LYS A 102 -10.64 10.48 -6.97
CA LYS A 102 -9.71 9.51 -7.56
C LYS A 102 -8.32 10.08 -7.84
N ASP A 103 -8.22 11.36 -8.15
CA ASP A 103 -6.94 12.02 -8.41
C ASP A 103 -6.17 12.39 -7.14
N GLU A 104 -6.77 12.15 -5.97
CA GLU A 104 -6.12 12.31 -4.67
C GLU A 104 -5.46 11.03 -4.17
N ILE A 105 -5.58 9.91 -4.91
CA ILE A 105 -5.05 8.61 -4.55
C ILE A 105 -4.02 8.14 -5.57
N GLY A 106 -2.84 7.75 -5.06
CA GLY A 106 -1.84 7.01 -5.83
C GLY A 106 -1.87 5.53 -5.44
N TYR A 107 -1.48 4.66 -6.36
CA TYR A 107 -1.46 3.22 -6.14
C TYR A 107 -0.15 2.62 -6.63
N LEU A 108 0.49 1.84 -5.76
CA LEU A 108 1.70 1.07 -6.08
C LEU A 108 1.40 -0.42 -5.91
N GLY A 109 1.59 -1.19 -6.97
CA GLY A 109 1.38 -2.63 -6.96
C GLY A 109 2.17 -3.30 -8.08
N ASP A 110 2.26 -4.63 -8.05
CA ASP A 110 3.10 -5.41 -8.98
C ASP A 110 2.35 -6.54 -9.70
N ASP A 111 1.09 -6.81 -9.35
CA ASP A 111 0.37 -7.99 -9.82
C ASP A 111 -0.89 -7.61 -10.60
N LEU A 112 -1.43 -8.57 -11.34
CA LEU A 112 -2.66 -8.40 -12.11
C LEU A 112 -3.86 -8.01 -11.23
N ASN A 113 -3.92 -8.48 -10.00
CA ASN A 113 -4.98 -8.13 -9.07
C ASN A 113 -4.96 -6.67 -8.63
N ASP A 114 -3.87 -5.95 -8.88
CA ASP A 114 -3.74 -4.53 -8.58
C ASP A 114 -4.29 -3.64 -9.70
N LEU A 115 -4.40 -4.15 -10.92
CA LEU A 115 -4.81 -3.37 -12.10
C LEU A 115 -6.16 -2.66 -11.93
N PRO A 116 -7.23 -3.31 -11.42
CA PRO A 116 -8.50 -2.61 -11.23
C PRO A 116 -8.37 -1.42 -10.26
N GLY A 117 -7.59 -1.58 -9.20
CA GLY A 117 -7.31 -0.50 -8.24
C GLY A 117 -6.52 0.64 -8.89
N MET A 118 -5.50 0.30 -9.67
CA MET A 118 -4.69 1.28 -10.40
C MET A 118 -5.52 2.10 -11.38
N ARG A 119 -6.47 1.48 -12.06
CA ARG A 119 -7.37 2.17 -13.00
C ARG A 119 -8.37 3.07 -12.30
N LEU A 120 -8.72 2.75 -11.06
CA LEU A 120 -9.64 3.55 -10.26
C LEU A 120 -8.97 4.83 -9.74
N CYS A 121 -7.68 4.77 -9.47
CA CYS A 121 -6.90 5.85 -8.87
C CYS A 121 -6.27 6.81 -9.88
#